data_c862422b20cff0f2e7bbd89e762bd80a
#
_entry.id   c862422b20cff0f2e7bbd89e762bd80a
#
_cell.length_a   1.000
_cell.length_b   1.000
_cell.length_c   1.000
_cell.angle_alpha   90.00
_cell.angle_beta   90.00
_cell.angle_gamma   90.00
#
_symmetry.space_group_name_H-M   'P 1'
#
loop_
_entity.id
_entity.type
_entity.pdbx_description
1 polymer ?
#
loop_
_entity_poly.entity_id
_entity_poly.type
_entity_poly.pdbx_seq_one_letter_code
_entity_poly.pdbx_strand_id
1 'polypeptide(L)'
;VQHRRRVAVIAAALLSALAVTPAHADDSAVQTLTGPGSPLDGMHLTYVGCDAIGGPATAPSTRINRGPDAAPLGRRSFGLVPAGPGTAAGPTISFLSMAALGAAVDVRSESGTTGASYIWVTSLDAPAGHAWRGRAPLAVPPATWQHVDTASLTHEWHLVDLTTGMATAVESATPAEFVARHGDGAGYVVTGFGCDGNSFNVDAIRGNGRVWDFEGLTLATSITTSAPGLAAGEQLTVAGSVTDGSGRVTGDPLVLQARAPGAAEWTDVSPLTYMGPDGSSRATVTVTETQELRWLRPESEYADAGTSDVVLVTVTPAPSEPPSQAPTPAPEQSPTAATAG
;
A
#
# COMPACT_ATOMS: atom_id res chain seq x y z
N VAL A 1 44.23 -26.87 74.37
CA VAL A 1 42.87 -26.55 73.85
C VAL A 1 43.06 -25.46 72.80
N GLN A 2 43.07 -25.84 71.52
CA GLN A 2 43.19 -24.91 70.42
C GLN A 2 41.92 -24.90 69.60
N HIS A 3 41.17 -23.78 69.62
CA HIS A 3 39.99 -23.50 68.75
C HIS A 3 40.45 -23.09 67.35
N ARG A 4 40.23 -23.95 66.38
CA ARG A 4 40.37 -23.60 64.98
C ARG A 4 39.04 -23.00 64.50
N ARG A 5 39.05 -21.70 64.20
CA ARG A 5 37.95 -21.01 63.51
C ARG A 5 38.00 -21.36 61.99
N ARG A 6 36.96 -21.98 61.50
CA ARG A 6 36.74 -22.18 60.04
C ARG A 6 36.08 -20.92 59.49
N VAL A 7 36.77 -20.24 58.59
CA VAL A 7 36.22 -19.15 57.80
C VAL A 7 35.55 -19.78 56.56
N ALA A 8 34.23 -19.65 56.42
CA ALA A 8 33.49 -20.03 55.25
C ALA A 8 33.51 -18.86 54.28
N VAL A 9 34.13 -19.06 53.09
CA VAL A 9 34.09 -18.16 51.96
C VAL A 9 32.83 -18.46 51.15
N ILE A 10 31.86 -17.54 51.14
CA ILE A 10 30.70 -17.62 50.29
C ILE A 10 31.07 -16.96 48.96
N ALA A 11 31.23 -17.75 47.90
CA ALA A 11 31.37 -17.27 46.55
C ALA A 11 29.98 -16.97 45.99
N ALA A 12 29.65 -15.73 45.89
CA ALA A 12 28.43 -15.26 45.18
C ALA A 12 28.68 -15.30 43.68
N ALA A 13 28.14 -16.29 42.98
CA ALA A 13 28.11 -16.34 41.52
C ALA A 13 27.04 -15.35 41.01
N LEU A 14 27.47 -14.25 40.45
CA LEU A 14 26.62 -13.34 39.68
C LEU A 14 26.29 -14.03 38.35
N LEU A 15 25.08 -14.59 38.22
CA LEU A 15 24.48 -14.93 36.94
C LEU A 15 24.05 -13.64 36.26
N SER A 16 24.88 -13.15 35.34
CA SER A 16 24.45 -12.13 34.37
C SER A 16 23.48 -12.77 33.38
N ALA A 17 22.19 -12.57 33.57
CA ALA A 17 21.18 -12.88 32.58
C ALA A 17 21.42 -11.92 31.37
N LEU A 18 22.05 -12.43 30.33
CA LEU A 18 22.01 -11.80 29.01
C LEU A 18 20.57 -11.82 28.54
N ALA A 19 19.87 -10.67 28.67
CA ALA A 19 18.61 -10.44 28.00
C ALA A 19 18.92 -10.46 26.49
N VAL A 20 18.58 -11.58 25.85
CA VAL A 20 18.49 -11.65 24.41
C VAL A 20 17.33 -10.74 24.03
N THR A 21 17.62 -9.49 23.68
CA THR A 21 16.65 -8.65 22.99
C THR A 21 16.30 -9.39 21.69
N PRO A 22 15.00 -9.62 21.40
CA PRO A 22 14.64 -10.13 20.09
C PRO A 22 15.22 -9.16 19.07
N ALA A 23 16.00 -9.69 18.13
CA ALA A 23 16.45 -8.93 16.99
C ALA A 23 15.19 -8.30 16.38
N HIS A 24 15.15 -6.96 16.36
CA HIS A 24 14.10 -6.25 15.62
C HIS A 24 14.21 -6.74 14.19
N ALA A 25 13.06 -7.11 13.64
CA ALA A 25 12.94 -7.41 12.22
C ALA A 25 13.70 -6.32 11.45
N ASP A 26 14.63 -6.76 10.62
CA ASP A 26 15.40 -5.92 9.73
C ASP A 26 14.49 -4.87 9.08
N ASP A 27 15.03 -3.66 8.91
CA ASP A 27 14.56 -2.66 7.94
C ASP A 27 14.67 -3.24 6.51
N SER A 28 13.92 -4.31 6.25
CA SER A 28 13.77 -4.87 4.92
C SER A 28 13.18 -3.75 4.06
N ALA A 29 13.92 -3.33 3.06
CA ALA A 29 13.47 -2.25 2.18
C ALA A 29 12.12 -2.64 1.57
N VAL A 30 11.06 -1.92 1.94
CA VAL A 30 9.72 -2.12 1.38
C VAL A 30 9.71 -1.56 -0.03
N GLN A 31 9.31 -2.39 -0.99
CA GLN A 31 9.07 -1.99 -2.38
C GLN A 31 7.57 -1.90 -2.63
N THR A 32 7.07 -0.70 -2.83
CA THR A 32 5.66 -0.48 -3.12
C THR A 32 5.36 -0.67 -4.60
N LEU A 33 4.37 -1.49 -4.89
CA LEU A 33 3.83 -1.78 -6.22
C LEU A 33 2.55 -0.99 -6.44
N THR A 34 2.52 -0.19 -7.49
CA THR A 34 1.34 0.58 -7.87
C THR A 34 0.95 0.26 -9.32
N GLY A 35 -0.27 -0.20 -9.53
CA GLY A 35 -0.76 -0.50 -10.87
C GLY A 35 -0.31 -1.87 -11.42
N PRO A 36 -0.57 -2.16 -12.71
CA PRO A 36 -0.22 -3.44 -13.35
C PRO A 36 1.30 -3.57 -13.38
N GLY A 37 1.81 -4.35 -12.43
CA GLY A 37 3.20 -4.39 -12.06
C GLY A 37 4.16 -4.77 -13.19
N SER A 38 5.24 -4.04 -13.26
CA SER A 38 6.45 -4.52 -13.89
C SER A 38 7.08 -5.60 -13.02
N PRO A 39 7.76 -6.59 -13.59
CA PRO A 39 8.56 -7.52 -12.82
C PRO A 39 9.57 -6.71 -12.01
N LEU A 40 9.57 -6.95 -10.71
CA LEU A 40 10.49 -6.30 -9.78
C LEU A 40 11.68 -7.20 -9.55
N ASP A 41 12.80 -6.60 -9.22
CA ASP A 41 14.04 -7.30 -8.90
C ASP A 41 13.82 -8.55 -8.04
N GLY A 42 13.88 -9.73 -8.68
CA GLY A 42 13.78 -11.02 -8.02
C GLY A 42 12.38 -11.51 -7.63
N MET A 43 11.32 -10.74 -7.86
CA MET A 43 9.94 -11.16 -7.64
C MET A 43 9.06 -10.84 -8.87
N HIS A 44 8.18 -11.77 -9.22
CA HIS A 44 7.11 -11.55 -10.19
C HIS A 44 5.88 -12.38 -9.82
N LEU A 45 4.72 -12.01 -10.34
CA LEU A 45 3.51 -12.77 -10.16
C LEU A 45 3.36 -13.76 -11.31
N THR A 46 3.01 -15.01 -10.98
CA THR A 46 2.87 -16.09 -11.95
C THR A 46 1.67 -16.98 -11.65
N TYR A 47 1.41 -17.92 -12.53
CA TYR A 47 0.43 -18.99 -12.33
C TYR A 47 0.97 -20.31 -12.89
N VAL A 48 0.68 -21.39 -12.18
CA VAL A 48 1.16 -22.75 -12.47
C VAL A 48 0.06 -23.79 -12.20
N GLY A 49 0.23 -25.01 -12.66
CA GLY A 49 -0.69 -26.10 -12.31
C GLY A 49 -0.61 -26.47 -10.83
N CYS A 50 -1.71 -26.86 -10.24
CA CYS A 50 -1.79 -27.24 -8.82
C CYS A 50 -1.12 -28.58 -8.52
N ASP A 51 -1.18 -29.53 -9.43
CA ASP A 51 -0.60 -30.86 -9.23
C ASP A 51 0.86 -30.94 -9.68
N ALA A 52 1.22 -30.11 -10.66
CA ALA A 52 2.58 -30.03 -11.18
C ALA A 52 2.85 -28.62 -11.73
N ILE A 53 4.05 -28.10 -11.49
CA ILE A 53 4.44 -26.75 -11.91
C ILE A 53 4.31 -26.52 -13.43
N GLY A 54 4.53 -27.52 -14.24
CA GLY A 54 4.33 -27.50 -15.70
C GLY A 54 2.97 -28.03 -16.14
N GLY A 55 2.02 -28.26 -15.23
CA GLY A 55 0.67 -28.70 -15.54
C GLY A 55 -0.19 -27.62 -16.19
N PRO A 56 -1.40 -27.97 -16.67
CA PRO A 56 -2.33 -27.00 -17.21
C PRO A 56 -2.64 -25.90 -16.19
N ALA A 57 -2.60 -24.66 -16.65
CA ALA A 57 -2.88 -23.49 -15.82
C ALA A 57 -3.49 -22.37 -16.68
N THR A 58 -4.41 -21.61 -16.10
CA THR A 58 -5.08 -20.48 -16.75
C THR A 58 -4.82 -19.20 -15.97
N ALA A 59 -4.47 -18.12 -16.66
CA ALA A 59 -4.22 -16.84 -16.05
C ALA A 59 -5.44 -16.35 -15.24
N PRO A 60 -5.29 -15.96 -13.97
CA PRO A 60 -6.36 -15.35 -13.20
C PRO A 60 -6.59 -13.90 -13.65
N SER A 61 -7.77 -13.37 -13.36
CA SER A 61 -7.96 -11.93 -13.36
C SER A 61 -7.34 -11.33 -12.11
N THR A 62 -6.66 -10.18 -12.24
CA THR A 62 -5.88 -9.57 -11.15
C THR A 62 -6.13 -8.09 -11.03
N ARG A 63 -6.07 -7.55 -9.80
CA ARG A 63 -6.07 -6.12 -9.55
C ARG A 63 -5.55 -5.79 -8.16
N ILE A 64 -4.93 -4.62 -8.00
CA ILE A 64 -4.69 -4.02 -6.69
C ILE A 64 -6.00 -3.39 -6.21
N ASN A 65 -6.44 -3.72 -4.98
CA ASN A 65 -7.67 -3.22 -4.40
C ASN A 65 -7.54 -3.11 -2.87
N ARG A 66 -8.51 -2.48 -2.22
CA ARG A 66 -8.54 -2.39 -0.75
C ARG A 66 -8.79 -3.72 -0.05
N GLY A 67 -9.14 -4.75 -0.82
CA GLY A 67 -9.52 -6.03 -0.26
C GLY A 67 -10.82 -5.99 0.53
N PRO A 68 -11.25 -7.15 1.04
CA PRO A 68 -12.42 -7.24 1.93
C PRO A 68 -12.15 -6.71 3.34
N ASP A 69 -10.88 -6.66 3.78
CA ASP A 69 -10.42 -6.15 5.08
C ASP A 69 -9.15 -5.30 4.91
N ALA A 70 -8.74 -4.64 6.00
CA ALA A 70 -7.47 -3.91 6.03
C ALA A 70 -6.30 -4.83 5.63
N ALA A 71 -5.48 -4.35 4.71
CA ALA A 71 -4.29 -5.06 4.27
C ALA A 71 -3.27 -5.19 5.43
N PRO A 72 -2.49 -6.27 5.49
CA PRO A 72 -1.43 -6.45 6.47
C PRO A 72 -0.34 -5.38 6.39
N LEU A 73 -0.07 -4.88 5.20
CA LEU A 73 0.87 -3.80 4.96
C LEU A 73 0.18 -2.72 4.12
N GLY A 74 0.42 -1.44 4.45
CA GLY A 74 -0.18 -0.35 3.73
C GLY A 74 -1.70 -0.29 3.80
N ARG A 75 -2.35 -0.10 2.65
CA ARG A 75 -3.81 0.11 2.56
C ARG A 75 -4.50 -0.81 1.57
N ARG A 76 -3.75 -1.45 0.68
CA ARG A 76 -4.26 -2.27 -0.43
C ARG A 76 -3.58 -3.62 -0.47
N SER A 77 -4.15 -4.51 -1.24
CA SER A 77 -3.62 -5.84 -1.48
C SER A 77 -3.84 -6.23 -2.94
N PHE A 78 -3.16 -7.26 -3.39
CA PHE A 78 -3.29 -7.76 -4.74
C PHE A 78 -4.33 -8.89 -4.78
N GLY A 79 -5.49 -8.60 -5.39
CA GLY A 79 -6.59 -9.54 -5.57
C GLY A 79 -6.40 -10.40 -6.82
N LEU A 80 -6.65 -11.69 -6.67
CA LEU A 80 -6.61 -12.68 -7.75
C LEU A 80 -7.93 -13.44 -7.79
N VAL A 81 -8.50 -13.54 -8.99
CA VAL A 81 -9.73 -14.29 -9.26
C VAL A 81 -9.41 -15.38 -10.28
N PRO A 82 -9.24 -16.64 -9.83
CA PRO A 82 -9.01 -17.76 -10.74
C PRO A 82 -10.14 -17.91 -11.75
N ALA A 83 -9.82 -18.35 -12.96
CA ALA A 83 -10.83 -18.68 -13.98
C ALA A 83 -11.59 -19.98 -13.65
N GLY A 84 -11.07 -20.78 -12.73
CA GLY A 84 -11.61 -22.06 -12.27
C GLY A 84 -10.56 -22.80 -11.45
N PRO A 85 -10.89 -24.02 -10.97
CA PRO A 85 -9.97 -24.83 -10.19
C PRO A 85 -8.79 -25.34 -11.04
N GLY A 86 -7.72 -25.80 -10.37
CA GLY A 86 -6.55 -26.42 -10.99
C GLY A 86 -5.38 -25.49 -11.27
N THR A 87 -5.52 -24.18 -11.04
CA THR A 87 -4.44 -23.20 -11.18
C THR A 87 -4.05 -22.62 -9.84
N ALA A 88 -2.77 -22.67 -9.52
CA ALA A 88 -2.14 -21.97 -8.40
C ALA A 88 -1.51 -20.68 -8.92
N ALA A 89 -1.92 -19.52 -8.40
CA ALA A 89 -1.41 -18.21 -8.79
C ALA A 89 -0.84 -17.47 -7.58
N GLY A 90 0.25 -16.72 -7.79
CA GLY A 90 0.87 -15.95 -6.71
C GLY A 90 2.30 -15.53 -7.00
N PRO A 91 3.07 -15.14 -5.98
CA PRO A 91 4.44 -14.69 -6.16
C PRO A 91 5.40 -15.81 -6.55
N THR A 92 6.32 -15.47 -7.44
CA THR A 92 7.55 -16.21 -7.71
C THR A 92 8.73 -15.37 -7.27
N ILE A 93 9.61 -15.94 -6.46
CA ILE A 93 10.82 -15.27 -5.96
C ILE A 93 12.04 -16.09 -6.41
N SER A 94 12.92 -15.47 -7.19
CA SER A 94 14.21 -16.04 -7.56
C SER A 94 15.23 -15.81 -6.44
N PHE A 95 16.06 -16.79 -6.15
CA PHE A 95 17.08 -16.70 -5.11
C PHE A 95 18.44 -17.24 -5.59
N LEU A 96 19.52 -16.75 -5.01
CA LEU A 96 20.87 -17.27 -5.20
C LEU A 96 21.28 -18.28 -4.12
N SER A 97 20.59 -18.23 -2.98
CA SER A 97 20.80 -19.12 -1.83
C SER A 97 19.45 -19.46 -1.24
N MET A 98 19.10 -20.74 -1.21
CA MET A 98 17.88 -21.22 -0.57
C MET A 98 17.93 -21.05 0.95
N ALA A 99 19.10 -21.12 1.55
CA ALA A 99 19.29 -20.87 2.98
C ALA A 99 18.95 -19.43 3.40
N ALA A 100 19.08 -18.47 2.48
CA ALA A 100 18.80 -17.05 2.71
C ALA A 100 17.44 -16.59 2.12
N LEU A 101 16.63 -17.50 1.61
CA LEU A 101 15.40 -17.16 0.86
C LEU A 101 14.39 -16.38 1.68
N GLY A 102 14.05 -16.84 2.90
CA GLY A 102 13.08 -16.20 3.80
C GLY A 102 11.73 -15.90 3.13
N ALA A 103 11.24 -16.79 2.25
CA ALA A 103 10.02 -16.54 1.48
C ALA A 103 8.76 -16.70 2.32
N ALA A 104 7.93 -15.65 2.33
CA ALA A 104 6.63 -15.66 2.97
C ALA A 104 5.65 -14.74 2.23
N VAL A 105 4.37 -14.92 2.47
CA VAL A 105 3.29 -14.08 1.94
C VAL A 105 2.12 -14.04 2.90
N ASP A 106 1.49 -12.89 3.05
CA ASP A 106 0.22 -12.79 3.73
C ASP A 106 -0.91 -12.99 2.70
N VAL A 107 -1.86 -13.87 3.00
CA VAL A 107 -2.93 -14.27 2.09
C VAL A 107 -4.28 -14.31 2.81
N ARG A 108 -5.33 -13.90 2.13
CA ARG A 108 -6.71 -13.95 2.60
C ARG A 108 -7.66 -14.38 1.50
N SER A 109 -8.58 -15.26 1.83
CA SER A 109 -9.70 -15.63 0.97
C SER A 109 -10.99 -15.62 1.79
N GLU A 110 -12.07 -15.08 1.23
CA GLU A 110 -13.37 -15.03 1.93
C GLU A 110 -13.93 -16.43 2.21
N SER A 111 -13.76 -17.34 1.27
CA SER A 111 -14.23 -18.72 1.35
C SER A 111 -13.16 -19.71 1.81
N GLY A 112 -11.95 -19.22 2.12
CA GLY A 112 -10.77 -20.06 2.19
C GLY A 112 -10.25 -20.40 0.81
N THR A 113 -8.99 -20.84 0.71
CA THR A 113 -8.40 -21.27 -0.55
C THR A 113 -7.32 -22.33 -0.34
N THR A 114 -7.15 -23.18 -1.32
CA THR A 114 -6.06 -24.15 -1.37
C THR A 114 -5.03 -23.74 -2.42
N GLY A 115 -3.81 -24.27 -2.30
CA GLY A 115 -2.73 -23.92 -3.20
C GLY A 115 -1.56 -24.89 -3.15
N ALA A 116 -0.48 -24.49 -3.79
CA ALA A 116 0.78 -25.22 -3.77
C ALA A 116 1.98 -24.28 -3.68
N SER A 117 2.95 -24.65 -2.87
CA SER A 117 4.30 -24.08 -2.91
C SER A 117 5.18 -25.01 -3.75
N TYR A 118 5.92 -24.44 -4.68
CA TYR A 118 6.95 -25.13 -5.45
C TYR A 118 8.28 -24.45 -5.24
N ILE A 119 9.31 -25.25 -4.95
CA ILE A 119 10.70 -24.80 -4.95
C ILE A 119 11.43 -25.54 -6.05
N TRP A 120 12.17 -24.80 -6.87
CA TRP A 120 13.07 -25.34 -7.87
C TRP A 120 14.47 -24.89 -7.53
N VAL A 121 15.41 -25.82 -7.32
CA VAL A 121 16.76 -25.49 -6.91
C VAL A 121 17.79 -26.40 -7.58
N THR A 122 18.91 -25.82 -7.98
CA THR A 122 20.12 -26.55 -8.37
C THR A 122 21.09 -26.51 -7.20
N SER A 123 21.07 -27.56 -6.37
CA SER A 123 21.94 -27.70 -5.21
C SER A 123 23.35 -28.15 -5.61
N LEU A 124 24.31 -28.05 -4.70
CA LEU A 124 25.71 -28.40 -4.95
C LEU A 124 25.92 -29.88 -5.26
N ASP A 125 25.04 -30.76 -4.75
CA ASP A 125 25.12 -32.20 -4.98
C ASP A 125 24.27 -32.68 -6.17
N ALA A 126 23.51 -31.79 -6.81
CA ALA A 126 22.69 -32.18 -7.97
C ALA A 126 23.62 -32.62 -9.13
N PRO A 127 23.40 -33.81 -9.72
CA PRO A 127 24.17 -34.21 -10.90
C PRO A 127 23.99 -33.24 -12.06
N ALA A 128 24.96 -33.13 -12.93
CA ALA A 128 24.84 -32.29 -14.13
C ALA A 128 23.60 -32.66 -14.93
N GLY A 129 22.84 -31.66 -15.34
CA GLY A 129 21.57 -31.83 -16.05
C GLY A 129 20.36 -32.21 -15.17
N HIS A 130 20.52 -32.13 -13.86
CA HIS A 130 19.43 -32.36 -12.90
C HIS A 130 19.17 -31.13 -12.03
N ALA A 131 17.94 -31.04 -11.50
CA ALA A 131 17.55 -30.07 -10.49
C ALA A 131 16.57 -30.70 -9.51
N TRP A 132 16.54 -30.20 -8.29
CA TRP A 132 15.56 -30.61 -7.30
C TRP A 132 14.28 -29.76 -7.42
N ARG A 133 13.15 -30.44 -7.27
CA ARG A 133 11.83 -29.81 -7.21
C ARG A 133 11.12 -30.25 -5.94
N GLY A 134 10.87 -29.31 -5.04
CA GLY A 134 10.05 -29.48 -3.85
C GLY A 134 8.62 -29.03 -4.11
N ARG A 135 7.63 -29.73 -3.56
CA ARG A 135 6.22 -29.33 -3.56
C ARG A 135 5.61 -29.47 -2.16
N ALA A 136 4.90 -28.47 -1.69
CA ALA A 136 4.11 -28.53 -0.48
C ALA A 136 2.65 -28.07 -0.77
N PRO A 137 1.62 -28.74 -0.21
CA PRO A 137 0.26 -28.25 -0.30
C PRO A 137 0.07 -27.05 0.60
N LEU A 138 -0.80 -26.13 0.18
CA LEU A 138 -1.20 -24.95 0.94
C LEU A 138 -2.71 -24.99 1.21
N ALA A 139 -3.12 -24.52 2.39
CA ALA A 139 -4.51 -24.33 2.75
C ALA A 139 -4.64 -23.08 3.65
N VAL A 140 -5.56 -22.22 3.30
CA VAL A 140 -5.85 -20.97 4.00
C VAL A 140 -7.30 -21.00 4.47
N PRO A 141 -7.57 -20.83 5.76
CA PRO A 141 -8.93 -20.77 6.28
C PRO A 141 -9.67 -19.53 5.76
N PRO A 142 -11.03 -19.53 5.80
CA PRO A 142 -11.81 -18.40 5.32
C PRO A 142 -11.70 -17.17 6.21
N ALA A 143 -11.89 -16.00 5.60
CA ALA A 143 -12.21 -14.71 6.20
C ALA A 143 -11.14 -14.09 7.13
N THR A 144 -9.90 -14.59 7.12
CA THR A 144 -8.79 -14.01 7.91
C THR A 144 -7.50 -13.98 7.11
N TRP A 145 -6.69 -12.94 7.33
CA TRP A 145 -5.32 -12.91 6.83
C TRP A 145 -4.49 -13.98 7.51
N GLN A 146 -3.75 -14.74 6.71
CA GLN A 146 -2.84 -15.78 7.16
C GLN A 146 -1.45 -15.47 6.66
N HIS A 147 -0.48 -15.51 7.57
CA HIS A 147 0.93 -15.48 7.20
C HIS A 147 1.38 -16.88 6.80
N VAL A 148 1.80 -17.06 5.57
CA VAL A 148 2.30 -18.33 5.03
C VAL A 148 3.81 -18.21 4.83
N ASP A 149 4.56 -18.78 5.75
CA ASP A 149 6.03 -18.89 5.66
C ASP A 149 6.38 -20.16 4.88
N THR A 150 6.69 -19.99 3.60
CA THR A 150 7.05 -21.12 2.72
C THR A 150 8.41 -21.73 3.03
N ALA A 151 9.31 -21.00 3.72
CA ALA A 151 10.59 -21.52 4.13
C ALA A 151 10.48 -22.54 5.28
N SER A 152 9.38 -22.54 6.03
CA SER A 152 9.12 -23.49 7.12
C SER A 152 8.30 -24.72 6.70
N LEU A 153 7.77 -24.74 5.47
CA LEU A 153 6.93 -25.85 5.00
C LEU A 153 7.76 -27.10 4.72
N THR A 154 7.19 -28.26 5.05
CA THR A 154 7.75 -29.55 4.60
C THR A 154 7.34 -29.77 3.14
N HIS A 155 8.33 -29.83 2.26
CA HIS A 155 8.17 -30.12 0.85
C HIS A 155 8.49 -31.61 0.56
N GLU A 156 7.76 -32.18 -0.39
CA GLU A 156 8.12 -33.43 -1.03
C GLU A 156 9.07 -33.14 -2.18
N TRP A 157 10.32 -33.63 -2.07
CA TRP A 157 11.41 -33.34 -2.99
C TRP A 157 11.63 -34.46 -3.99
N HIS A 158 11.78 -34.07 -5.25
CA HIS A 158 12.11 -34.96 -6.36
C HIS A 158 13.32 -34.44 -7.11
N LEU A 159 14.26 -35.33 -7.43
CA LEU A 159 15.37 -35.04 -8.33
C LEU A 159 14.86 -35.22 -9.77
N VAL A 160 14.89 -34.19 -10.57
CA VAL A 160 14.35 -34.14 -11.94
C VAL A 160 15.51 -34.08 -12.94
N ASP A 161 15.54 -35.01 -13.88
CA ASP A 161 16.39 -34.94 -15.06
C ASP A 161 15.81 -33.87 -16.03
N LEU A 162 16.57 -32.81 -16.29
CA LEU A 162 16.14 -31.66 -17.09
C LEU A 162 15.97 -31.98 -18.59
N THR A 163 16.57 -33.09 -19.05
CA THR A 163 16.47 -33.53 -20.46
C THR A 163 15.21 -34.34 -20.71
N THR A 164 14.89 -35.24 -19.79
CA THR A 164 13.76 -36.17 -19.96
C THR A 164 12.51 -35.75 -19.19
N GLY A 165 12.65 -34.88 -18.20
CA GLY A 165 11.61 -34.50 -17.24
C GLY A 165 11.26 -35.59 -16.23
N MET A 166 12.01 -36.71 -16.23
CA MET A 166 11.77 -37.83 -15.30
C MET A 166 12.19 -37.40 -13.88
N ALA A 167 11.31 -37.68 -12.94
CA ALA A 167 11.56 -37.44 -11.53
C ALA A 167 11.95 -38.74 -10.82
N THR A 168 13.01 -38.68 -10.05
CA THR A 168 13.50 -39.77 -9.18
C THR A 168 13.73 -39.25 -7.79
N ALA A 169 14.03 -40.11 -6.85
CA ALA A 169 14.25 -39.81 -5.44
C ALA A 169 13.08 -39.02 -4.82
N VAL A 170 12.62 -39.46 -3.71
CA VAL A 170 11.56 -38.78 -2.97
C VAL A 170 12.00 -38.66 -1.52
N GLU A 171 12.04 -37.46 -1.02
CA GLU A 171 12.23 -37.21 0.39
C GLU A 171 11.33 -36.08 0.86
N SER A 172 11.00 -36.07 2.14
CA SER A 172 10.26 -34.99 2.77
C SER A 172 11.22 -34.19 3.66
N ALA A 173 11.26 -32.88 3.43
CA ALA A 173 12.11 -31.97 4.19
C ALA A 173 11.64 -30.53 4.12
N THR A 174 11.93 -29.75 5.14
CA THR A 174 11.91 -28.30 5.03
C THR A 174 13.09 -27.81 4.17
N PRO A 175 13.05 -26.60 3.60
CA PRO A 175 14.17 -26.04 2.87
C PRO A 175 15.50 -26.05 3.66
N ALA A 176 15.44 -25.76 4.96
CA ALA A 176 16.64 -25.78 5.82
C ALA A 176 17.22 -27.19 5.99
N GLU A 177 16.37 -28.21 6.22
CA GLU A 177 16.81 -29.61 6.30
C GLU A 177 17.33 -30.13 4.97
N PHE A 178 16.71 -29.69 3.84
CA PHE A 178 17.19 -30.02 2.50
C PHE A 178 18.59 -29.45 2.26
N VAL A 179 18.80 -28.15 2.54
CA VAL A 179 20.13 -27.50 2.41
C VAL A 179 21.20 -28.22 3.26
N ALA A 180 20.84 -28.63 4.47
CA ALA A 180 21.76 -29.34 5.34
C ALA A 180 22.22 -30.71 4.76
N ARG A 181 21.40 -31.34 3.90
CA ARG A 181 21.69 -32.63 3.28
C ARG A 181 22.34 -32.54 1.91
N HIS A 182 21.86 -31.61 1.08
CA HIS A 182 22.19 -31.51 -0.34
C HIS A 182 23.03 -30.27 -0.69
N GLY A 183 23.35 -29.46 0.31
CA GLY A 183 24.03 -28.19 0.08
C GLY A 183 23.04 -27.10 -0.43
N ASP A 184 23.52 -25.87 -0.39
CA ASP A 184 22.78 -24.70 -0.84
C ASP A 184 22.80 -24.58 -2.37
N GLY A 185 21.91 -23.75 -2.93
CA GLY A 185 21.86 -23.54 -4.36
C GLY A 185 20.95 -22.40 -4.77
N ALA A 186 21.06 -22.02 -6.05
CA ALA A 186 20.23 -21.02 -6.67
C ALA A 186 18.94 -21.64 -7.25
N GLY A 187 17.87 -20.86 -7.30
CA GLY A 187 16.59 -21.33 -7.81
C GLY A 187 15.49 -20.30 -7.72
N TYR A 188 14.26 -20.78 -7.63
CA TYR A 188 13.07 -19.95 -7.38
C TYR A 188 12.04 -20.71 -6.56
N VAL A 189 11.20 -19.95 -5.86
CA VAL A 189 10.01 -20.44 -5.16
C VAL A 189 8.76 -19.82 -5.80
N VAL A 190 7.73 -20.64 -6.00
CA VAL A 190 6.38 -20.20 -6.37
C VAL A 190 5.47 -20.49 -5.18
N THR A 191 4.75 -19.48 -4.70
CA THR A 191 3.75 -19.63 -3.65
C THR A 191 2.39 -19.26 -4.23
N GLY A 192 1.63 -20.25 -4.68
CA GLY A 192 0.39 -20.04 -5.42
C GLY A 192 -0.84 -20.58 -4.70
N PHE A 193 -1.95 -19.84 -4.81
CA PHE A 193 -3.26 -20.17 -4.26
C PHE A 193 -4.33 -20.20 -5.36
N GLY A 194 -5.55 -20.62 -5.04
CA GLY A 194 -6.67 -20.69 -5.98
C GLY A 194 -6.87 -22.04 -6.64
N CYS A 195 -6.25 -23.11 -6.14
CA CYS A 195 -6.38 -24.47 -6.68
C CYS A 195 -7.83 -25.00 -6.67
N ASP A 196 -8.64 -24.51 -5.74
CA ASP A 196 -10.07 -24.79 -5.62
C ASP A 196 -10.96 -23.86 -6.46
N GLY A 197 -10.37 -22.84 -7.13
CA GLY A 197 -11.10 -21.84 -7.90
C GLY A 197 -11.58 -20.64 -7.06
N ASN A 198 -11.32 -20.60 -5.75
CA ASN A 198 -11.71 -19.51 -4.89
C ASN A 198 -10.82 -18.29 -5.09
N SER A 199 -11.43 -17.09 -5.08
CA SER A 199 -10.70 -15.83 -5.13
C SER A 199 -9.97 -15.55 -3.80
N PHE A 200 -8.87 -14.83 -3.89
CA PHE A 200 -8.03 -14.49 -2.75
C PHE A 200 -7.27 -13.19 -2.99
N ASN A 201 -6.77 -12.61 -1.92
CA ASN A 201 -5.83 -11.48 -1.95
C ASN A 201 -4.50 -11.92 -1.35
N VAL A 202 -3.40 -11.37 -1.86
CA VAL A 202 -2.05 -11.49 -1.29
C VAL A 202 -1.49 -10.12 -0.98
N ASP A 203 -0.65 -10.07 0.05
CA ASP A 203 0.03 -8.84 0.46
C ASP A 203 1.32 -9.16 1.21
N ALA A 204 2.12 -8.13 1.48
CA ALA A 204 3.35 -8.24 2.27
C ALA A 204 4.21 -9.44 1.87
N ILE A 205 4.43 -9.60 0.55
CA ILE A 205 5.28 -10.67 0.01
C ILE A 205 6.71 -10.45 0.50
N ARG A 206 7.35 -11.50 1.02
CA ARG A 206 8.70 -11.44 1.58
C ARG A 206 9.61 -12.43 0.88
N GLY A 207 10.89 -12.04 0.71
CA GLY A 207 11.95 -12.92 0.22
C GLY A 207 13.25 -12.17 -0.03
N ASN A 208 14.38 -12.85 0.15
CA ASN A 208 15.72 -12.28 -0.04
C ASN A 208 15.96 -10.97 0.73
N GLY A 209 15.42 -10.85 1.95
CA GLY A 209 15.54 -9.64 2.78
C GLY A 209 14.74 -8.44 2.24
N ARG A 210 13.74 -8.64 1.38
CA ARG A 210 12.85 -7.61 0.84
C ARG A 210 11.42 -7.88 1.22
N VAL A 211 10.59 -6.82 1.20
CA VAL A 211 9.14 -6.89 1.35
C VAL A 211 8.52 -6.13 0.19
N TRP A 212 7.51 -6.73 -0.46
CA TRP A 212 6.72 -6.09 -1.51
C TRP A 212 5.32 -5.84 -0.98
N ASP A 213 4.88 -4.61 -1.18
CA ASP A 213 3.60 -4.03 -0.75
C ASP A 213 2.81 -3.57 -1.97
N PHE A 214 1.48 -3.56 -1.89
CA PHE A 214 0.61 -3.15 -2.98
C PHE A 214 -0.18 -1.91 -2.60
N GLU A 215 0.01 -0.82 -3.35
CA GLU A 215 -0.66 0.45 -3.10
C GLU A 215 -1.32 1.04 -4.34
N GLY A 216 -2.14 2.06 -4.14
CA GLY A 216 -2.78 2.79 -5.22
C GLY A 216 -1.81 3.63 -6.03
N LEU A 217 -2.22 4.00 -7.24
CA LEU A 217 -1.47 4.93 -8.07
C LEU A 217 -1.30 6.27 -7.34
N THR A 218 -0.08 6.77 -7.30
CA THR A 218 0.20 8.14 -6.88
C THR A 218 -0.01 9.05 -8.08
N LEU A 219 -1.02 9.93 -8.01
CA LEU A 219 -1.35 10.87 -9.06
C LEU A 219 -1.05 12.29 -8.59
N ALA A 220 -0.46 13.10 -9.47
CA ALA A 220 -0.20 14.52 -9.20
C ALA A 220 -1.47 15.34 -9.40
N THR A 221 -1.80 16.19 -8.43
CA THR A 221 -2.95 17.10 -8.50
C THR A 221 -2.45 18.54 -8.57
N SER A 222 -2.92 19.32 -9.53
CA SER A 222 -2.57 20.73 -9.71
C SER A 222 -3.67 21.67 -9.27
N ILE A 223 -3.31 22.93 -8.96
CA ILE A 223 -4.23 24.03 -8.68
C ILE A 223 -3.77 25.31 -9.37
N THR A 224 -4.72 26.05 -9.95
CA THR A 224 -4.52 27.42 -10.43
C THR A 224 -5.73 28.25 -10.11
N THR A 225 -5.54 29.54 -9.84
CA THR A 225 -6.59 30.50 -9.56
C THR A 225 -6.62 31.60 -10.63
N SER A 226 -7.81 32.13 -10.93
CA SER A 226 -7.96 33.25 -11.85
C SER A 226 -7.33 34.56 -11.35
N ALA A 227 -7.16 34.71 -10.04
CA ALA A 227 -6.50 35.85 -9.41
C ALA A 227 -5.90 35.42 -8.05
N PRO A 228 -4.75 35.99 -7.65
CA PRO A 228 -4.15 35.75 -6.34
C PRO A 228 -4.82 36.55 -5.20
N GLY A 229 -5.64 37.58 -5.55
CA GLY A 229 -6.36 38.43 -4.61
C GLY A 229 -7.54 39.11 -5.30
N LEU A 230 -8.58 39.45 -4.52
CA LEU A 230 -9.82 40.05 -4.99
C LEU A 230 -10.51 40.80 -3.85
N ALA A 231 -11.55 41.59 -4.17
CA ALA A 231 -12.37 42.25 -3.16
C ALA A 231 -13.31 41.25 -2.47
N ALA A 232 -13.69 41.54 -1.23
CA ALA A 232 -14.63 40.71 -0.49
C ALA A 232 -15.97 40.56 -1.23
N GLY A 233 -16.46 39.35 -1.38
CA GLY A 233 -17.69 39.00 -2.08
C GLY A 233 -17.53 38.76 -3.58
N GLU A 234 -16.37 38.92 -4.16
CA GLU A 234 -16.12 38.57 -5.56
C GLU A 234 -16.00 37.08 -5.78
N GLN A 235 -16.21 36.67 -7.04
CA GLN A 235 -16.10 35.30 -7.46
C GLN A 235 -14.68 34.97 -7.95
N LEU A 236 -14.14 33.87 -7.46
CA LEU A 236 -12.87 33.30 -7.87
C LEU A 236 -13.11 32.01 -8.63
N THR A 237 -12.55 31.89 -9.82
CA THR A 237 -12.48 30.62 -10.55
C THR A 237 -11.18 29.91 -10.18
N VAL A 238 -11.31 28.66 -9.72
CA VAL A 238 -10.19 27.77 -9.38
C VAL A 238 -10.21 26.59 -10.33
N ALA A 239 -9.10 26.37 -11.03
CA ALA A 239 -8.93 25.23 -11.93
C ALA A 239 -7.90 24.24 -11.35
N GLY A 240 -8.06 22.98 -11.69
CA GLY A 240 -7.15 21.90 -11.31
C GLY A 240 -7.17 20.76 -12.29
N SER A 241 -6.12 19.96 -12.30
CA SER A 241 -6.05 18.74 -13.09
C SER A 241 -5.36 17.63 -12.31
N VAL A 242 -5.58 16.39 -12.73
CA VAL A 242 -4.91 15.21 -12.19
C VAL A 242 -4.11 14.53 -13.29
N THR A 243 -2.84 14.26 -13.03
CA THR A 243 -1.95 13.63 -14.01
C THR A 243 -1.27 12.39 -13.43
N ASP A 244 -1.02 11.39 -14.28
CA ASP A 244 -0.19 10.23 -13.97
C ASP A 244 1.32 10.58 -14.02
N GLY A 245 2.17 9.60 -13.69
CA GLY A 245 3.61 9.77 -13.70
C GLY A 245 4.21 10.11 -15.09
N SER A 246 3.46 9.93 -16.18
CA SER A 246 3.84 10.36 -17.54
C SER A 246 3.39 11.78 -17.87
N GLY A 247 2.62 12.43 -16.98
CA GLY A 247 2.01 13.75 -17.20
C GLY A 247 0.69 13.71 -17.95
N ARG A 248 0.13 12.53 -18.24
CA ARG A 248 -1.16 12.39 -18.91
C ARG A 248 -2.30 12.67 -17.92
N VAL A 249 -3.28 13.49 -18.35
CA VAL A 249 -4.49 13.75 -17.57
C VAL A 249 -5.31 12.47 -17.40
N THR A 250 -5.67 12.12 -16.16
CA THR A 250 -6.37 10.88 -15.84
C THR A 250 -7.90 11.02 -15.80
N GLY A 251 -8.41 12.22 -15.61
CA GLY A 251 -9.85 12.46 -15.51
C GLY A 251 -10.46 12.25 -14.13
N ASP A 252 -9.64 11.99 -13.10
CA ASP A 252 -10.13 11.82 -11.73
C ASP A 252 -10.85 13.07 -11.23
N PRO A 253 -11.97 12.93 -10.47
CA PRO A 253 -12.70 14.05 -9.94
C PRO A 253 -11.98 14.75 -8.79
N LEU A 254 -12.28 16.04 -8.60
CA LEU A 254 -11.71 16.90 -7.58
C LEU A 254 -12.79 17.58 -6.73
N VAL A 255 -12.48 17.82 -5.45
CA VAL A 255 -13.26 18.65 -4.53
C VAL A 255 -12.39 19.83 -4.10
N LEU A 256 -12.88 21.06 -4.28
CA LEU A 256 -12.17 22.24 -3.79
C LEU A 256 -12.39 22.38 -2.29
N GLN A 257 -11.31 22.53 -1.55
CA GLN A 257 -11.31 22.74 -0.11
C GLN A 257 -10.73 24.11 0.24
N ALA A 258 -11.26 24.71 1.30
CA ALA A 258 -10.79 25.96 1.87
C ALA A 258 -10.53 25.83 3.36
N ARG A 259 -9.63 26.68 3.88
CA ARG A 259 -9.44 26.91 5.32
C ARG A 259 -8.96 28.34 5.58
N ALA A 260 -9.15 28.82 6.80
CA ALA A 260 -8.49 30.03 7.25
C ALA A 260 -6.96 29.83 7.29
N PRO A 261 -6.14 30.85 7.00
CA PRO A 261 -4.70 30.71 6.99
C PRO A 261 -4.16 30.14 8.31
N GLY A 262 -3.42 29.03 8.22
CA GLY A 262 -2.86 28.34 9.37
C GLY A 262 -3.83 27.47 10.19
N ALA A 263 -5.10 27.41 9.84
CA ALA A 263 -6.05 26.49 10.48
C ALA A 263 -5.70 25.02 10.14
N ALA A 264 -6.00 24.10 11.05
CA ALA A 264 -5.77 22.67 10.81
C ALA A 264 -6.81 22.04 9.90
N GLU A 265 -8.08 22.43 10.05
CA GLU A 265 -9.23 21.82 9.40
C GLU A 265 -9.48 22.39 8.01
N TRP A 266 -9.75 21.49 7.05
CA TRP A 266 -10.18 21.83 5.69
C TRP A 266 -11.68 21.58 5.54
N THR A 267 -12.37 22.47 4.83
CA THR A 267 -13.80 22.37 4.54
C THR A 267 -14.01 22.32 3.03
N ASP A 268 -14.88 21.43 2.55
CA ASP A 268 -15.27 21.36 1.15
C ASP A 268 -16.10 22.59 0.78
N VAL A 269 -15.64 23.32 -0.25
CA VAL A 269 -16.32 24.56 -0.74
C VAL A 269 -16.86 24.39 -2.16
N SER A 270 -16.70 23.22 -2.76
CA SER A 270 -17.35 22.83 -4.01
C SER A 270 -17.92 21.42 -3.91
N PRO A 271 -18.92 21.07 -4.74
CA PRO A 271 -19.27 19.68 -4.99
C PRO A 271 -18.08 18.97 -5.69
N LEU A 272 -18.18 17.65 -5.81
CA LEU A 272 -17.28 16.86 -6.64
C LEU A 272 -17.33 17.35 -8.09
N THR A 273 -16.18 17.74 -8.64
CA THR A 273 -16.06 18.39 -9.96
C THR A 273 -15.30 17.46 -10.90
N TYR A 274 -15.88 17.17 -12.06
CA TYR A 274 -15.30 16.33 -13.08
C TYR A 274 -14.56 17.15 -14.14
N MET A 275 -13.66 16.52 -14.89
CA MET A 275 -12.88 17.15 -15.95
C MET A 275 -13.77 17.69 -17.07
N GLY A 276 -13.49 18.92 -17.47
CA GLY A 276 -14.03 19.51 -18.69
C GLY A 276 -13.28 19.02 -19.96
N PRO A 277 -13.73 19.48 -21.14
CA PRO A 277 -13.10 19.12 -22.42
C PRO A 277 -11.63 19.55 -22.55
N ASP A 278 -11.22 20.55 -21.77
CA ASP A 278 -9.83 21.06 -21.72
C ASP A 278 -8.93 20.28 -20.75
N GLY A 279 -9.40 19.19 -20.17
CA GLY A 279 -8.66 18.37 -19.22
C GLY A 279 -8.50 19.00 -17.85
N SER A 280 -9.33 19.99 -17.49
CA SER A 280 -9.33 20.62 -16.17
C SER A 280 -10.69 20.48 -15.45
N SER A 281 -10.64 20.35 -14.13
CA SER A 281 -11.80 20.58 -13.25
C SER A 281 -11.84 22.06 -12.88
N ARG A 282 -13.03 22.63 -12.76
CA ARG A 282 -13.22 24.05 -12.39
C ARG A 282 -14.29 24.18 -11.31
N ALA A 283 -14.00 25.04 -10.34
CA ALA A 283 -15.00 25.50 -9.37
C ALA A 283 -15.00 27.04 -9.32
N THR A 284 -16.16 27.62 -9.09
CA THR A 284 -16.30 29.04 -8.82
C THR A 284 -16.78 29.19 -7.38
N VAL A 285 -16.04 29.97 -6.59
CA VAL A 285 -16.36 30.22 -5.18
C VAL A 285 -16.44 31.71 -4.92
N THR A 286 -17.36 32.14 -4.06
CA THR A 286 -17.39 33.51 -3.56
C THR A 286 -16.48 33.62 -2.36
N VAL A 287 -15.50 34.51 -2.41
CA VAL A 287 -14.50 34.66 -1.36
C VAL A 287 -14.78 35.92 -0.56
N THR A 288 -15.03 35.77 0.73
CA THR A 288 -15.36 36.89 1.64
C THR A 288 -14.22 37.26 2.57
N GLU A 289 -13.25 36.37 2.76
CA GLU A 289 -12.10 36.57 3.63
C GLU A 289 -10.86 35.86 3.06
N THR A 290 -9.68 36.26 3.49
CA THR A 290 -8.41 35.63 3.11
C THR A 290 -8.41 34.18 3.56
N GLN A 291 -8.13 33.28 2.63
CA GLN A 291 -8.18 31.83 2.85
C GLN A 291 -7.15 31.08 2.03
N GLU A 292 -6.82 29.90 2.49
CA GLU A 292 -6.03 28.92 1.76
C GLU A 292 -6.96 27.97 0.99
N LEU A 293 -6.60 27.65 -0.25
CA LEU A 293 -7.33 26.74 -1.12
C LEU A 293 -6.45 25.59 -1.56
N ARG A 294 -7.05 24.41 -1.68
CA ARG A 294 -6.44 23.24 -2.35
C ARG A 294 -7.51 22.41 -3.06
N TRP A 295 -7.11 21.65 -4.03
CA TRP A 295 -7.91 20.55 -4.53
C TRP A 295 -7.61 19.27 -3.74
N LEU A 296 -8.64 18.58 -3.32
CA LEU A 296 -8.59 17.20 -2.85
C LEU A 296 -9.03 16.30 -3.98
N ARG A 297 -8.21 15.33 -4.35
CA ARG A 297 -8.61 14.19 -5.15
C ARG A 297 -9.01 13.06 -4.20
N PRO A 298 -10.28 12.70 -4.12
CA PRO A 298 -10.74 11.59 -3.29
C PRO A 298 -10.05 10.29 -3.70
N GLU A 299 -9.95 9.38 -2.76
CA GLU A 299 -9.49 8.03 -3.04
C GLU A 299 -10.44 7.32 -3.99
N SER A 300 -9.89 6.56 -4.95
CA SER A 300 -10.63 5.75 -5.91
C SER A 300 -10.24 4.27 -5.78
N GLU A 301 -10.84 3.42 -6.60
CA GLU A 301 -10.48 2.00 -6.65
C GLU A 301 -9.01 1.80 -7.07
N TYR A 302 -8.43 2.71 -7.86
CA TYR A 302 -7.11 2.55 -8.47
C TYR A 302 -6.03 3.47 -7.89
N ALA A 303 -6.42 4.54 -7.20
CA ALA A 303 -5.50 5.57 -6.76
C ALA A 303 -5.80 6.02 -5.34
N ASP A 304 -4.76 6.28 -4.56
CA ASP A 304 -4.90 6.81 -3.20
C ASP A 304 -5.33 8.26 -3.22
N ALA A 305 -5.93 8.75 -2.14
CA ALA A 305 -6.29 10.16 -2.04
C ALA A 305 -5.05 11.05 -2.22
N GLY A 306 -5.22 12.19 -2.87
CA GLY A 306 -4.15 13.16 -3.10
C GLY A 306 -4.63 14.59 -2.98
N THR A 307 -3.72 15.52 -2.75
CA THR A 307 -4.02 16.95 -2.70
C THR A 307 -3.09 17.72 -3.63
N SER A 308 -3.57 18.85 -4.15
CA SER A 308 -2.72 19.84 -4.80
C SER A 308 -1.85 20.58 -3.77
N ASP A 309 -0.96 21.41 -4.27
CA ASP A 309 -0.35 22.49 -3.48
C ASP A 309 -1.45 23.39 -2.91
N VAL A 310 -1.07 24.16 -1.86
CA VAL A 310 -1.94 25.13 -1.21
C VAL A 310 -1.71 26.50 -1.84
N VAL A 311 -2.79 27.18 -2.22
CA VAL A 311 -2.75 28.55 -2.73
C VAL A 311 -3.43 29.47 -1.73
N LEU A 312 -2.72 30.53 -1.32
CA LEU A 312 -3.27 31.60 -0.49
C LEU A 312 -3.99 32.61 -1.41
N VAL A 313 -5.26 32.84 -1.13
CA VAL A 313 -6.08 33.90 -1.79
C VAL A 313 -6.32 35.01 -0.80
N THR A 314 -5.81 36.21 -1.13
CA THR A 314 -5.95 37.39 -0.26
C THR A 314 -7.22 38.17 -0.63
N VAL A 315 -7.95 38.61 0.39
CA VAL A 315 -9.16 39.42 0.21
C VAL A 315 -8.91 40.82 0.76
N THR A 316 -9.14 41.82 -0.10
CA THR A 316 -9.14 43.23 0.33
C THR A 316 -10.52 43.53 0.90
N PRO A 317 -10.63 44.04 2.14
CA PRO A 317 -11.92 44.44 2.69
C PRO A 317 -12.62 45.45 1.78
N ALA A 318 -13.93 45.35 1.66
CA ALA A 318 -14.72 46.36 0.97
C ALA A 318 -14.49 47.72 1.66
N PRO A 319 -14.42 48.87 0.92
CA PRO A 319 -14.33 50.17 1.52
C PRO A 319 -15.46 50.33 2.54
N SER A 320 -15.12 50.69 3.77
CA SER A 320 -16.14 50.99 4.78
C SER A 320 -16.99 52.15 4.26
N GLU A 321 -18.28 51.93 4.15
CA GLU A 321 -19.21 53.01 3.80
C GLU A 321 -19.04 54.15 4.78
N PRO A 322 -18.78 55.42 4.33
CA PRO A 322 -18.61 56.52 5.25
C PRO A 322 -19.88 56.63 6.11
N PRO A 323 -19.75 56.90 7.41
CA PRO A 323 -20.88 56.98 8.30
C PRO A 323 -21.96 57.90 7.68
N SER A 324 -23.16 57.36 7.45
CA SER A 324 -24.28 58.12 6.93
C SER A 324 -24.44 59.40 7.79
N GLN A 325 -24.24 60.58 7.17
CA GLN A 325 -24.42 61.80 7.87
C GLN A 325 -25.83 61.85 8.46
N ALA A 326 -25.91 61.99 9.79
CA ALA A 326 -27.21 62.17 10.44
C ALA A 326 -27.95 63.35 9.78
N PRO A 327 -29.22 63.21 9.52
CA PRO A 327 -29.98 64.29 8.89
C PRO A 327 -29.81 65.54 9.68
N THR A 328 -29.35 66.62 9.01
CA THR A 328 -29.24 67.98 9.60
C THR A 328 -30.60 68.34 10.19
N PRO A 329 -30.70 68.69 11.48
CA PRO A 329 -31.96 69.05 12.09
C PRO A 329 -32.54 70.24 11.32
N ALA A 330 -33.84 70.15 10.98
CA ALA A 330 -34.57 71.21 10.30
C ALA A 330 -34.48 72.51 11.12
N PRO A 331 -34.34 73.71 10.49
CA PRO A 331 -34.31 74.98 11.20
C PRO A 331 -35.61 75.17 11.97
N GLU A 332 -35.43 75.40 13.27
CA GLU A 332 -36.53 75.70 14.20
C GLU A 332 -37.26 76.99 13.78
N GLN A 333 -38.54 76.85 13.39
CA GLN A 333 -39.36 77.98 13.01
C GLN A 333 -39.61 78.84 14.27
N SER A 334 -39.10 80.10 14.27
CA SER A 334 -39.36 81.08 15.31
C SER A 334 -40.85 81.38 15.40
N PRO A 335 -41.43 81.46 16.59
CA PRO A 335 -42.86 81.76 16.75
C PRO A 335 -43.14 83.23 16.35
N THR A 336 -44.05 83.41 15.42
CA THR A 336 -44.62 84.74 15.02
C THR A 336 -45.37 85.29 16.17
N ALA A 337 -44.89 86.51 16.66
CA ALA A 337 -45.57 87.26 17.68
C ALA A 337 -46.97 87.68 17.23
N ALA A 338 -48.01 87.29 17.97
CA ALA A 338 -49.38 87.77 17.79
C ALA A 338 -49.47 89.17 18.29
N THR A 339 -49.77 90.12 17.37
CA THR A 339 -50.12 91.48 17.68
C THR A 339 -51.56 91.54 18.14
N ALA A 340 -51.81 91.96 19.37
CA ALA A 340 -53.17 92.33 19.86
C ALA A 340 -53.54 93.69 19.32
N GLY A 341 -54.79 93.79 18.82
CA GLY A 341 -55.53 94.99 18.50
C GLY A 341 -57.03 94.76 18.70
#